data_ef9c8b9a4cdfeb9d9dc574326f92820d
#
_entry.id   ef9c8b9a4cdfeb9d9dc574326f92820d
#
_cell.length_a   1.000
_cell.length_b   1.000
_cell.length_c   1.000
_cell.angle_alpha   90.00
_cell.angle_beta   90.00
_cell.angle_gamma   90.00
#
_symmetry.space_group_name_H-M   'P 1'
#
loop_
_entity.id
_entity.type
_entity.pdbx_description
1 polymer ?
#
loop_
_entity_poly.entity_id
_entity_poly.type
_entity_poly.pdbx_seq_one_letter_code
_entity_poly.pdbx_strand_id
1 'polypeptide(L)'
;IGSGAFARYYLFRRIHSEVLVYPRILTINDIEALALGAWILGTGGGGTPYHRLLNMRELYKAGREVTLIDPMGLADDALVAVLSNMGAPLVGQERLADPDFATKPLRTMEDYLGRKFDAVMSLEIGGGNGVHPLMVAAMTGYPVVDADTMGRAYPEAQMTSVAVAGLQCYPLALADIRDNEVIIPRAASWKWMERISRKACTEVGSIASTCKAPRTGREVKDHGILYTTTQAISLGCAVMEARRVHTDPVQAIVEKGVGLRLFDGKVVDVERRATEGFLRGQARIEGFDRDAGA
;
A
#
# COMPACT_ATOMS: atom_id res chain seq x y z
N ILE A 1 14.86 -11.90 -21.85
CA ILE A 1 14.19 -10.84 -21.05
C ILE A 1 13.17 -11.43 -20.06
N GLY A 2 13.03 -12.76 -19.92
CA GLY A 2 12.08 -13.42 -19.01
C GLY A 2 12.62 -13.88 -17.64
N SER A 3 13.89 -13.62 -17.29
CA SER A 3 14.50 -14.24 -16.11
C SER A 3 14.21 -13.56 -14.77
N GLY A 4 13.88 -12.28 -14.76
CA GLY A 4 13.73 -11.51 -13.52
C GLY A 4 12.42 -11.80 -12.76
N ALA A 5 11.29 -11.87 -13.44
CA ALA A 5 9.98 -12.17 -12.81
C ALA A 5 9.92 -13.62 -12.33
N PHE A 6 10.49 -14.55 -13.11
CA PHE A 6 10.59 -15.97 -12.74
C PHE A 6 11.47 -16.20 -11.52
N ALA A 7 12.62 -15.51 -11.44
CA ALA A 7 13.52 -15.59 -10.29
C ALA A 7 12.88 -15.02 -9.02
N ARG A 8 12.11 -13.91 -9.13
CA ARG A 8 11.36 -13.31 -8.01
C ARG A 8 10.23 -14.23 -7.53
N TYR A 9 9.50 -14.87 -8.45
CA TYR A 9 8.47 -15.85 -8.13
C TYR A 9 9.04 -17.07 -7.38
N TYR A 10 10.19 -17.61 -7.82
CA TYR A 10 10.86 -18.72 -7.14
C TYR A 10 11.39 -18.33 -5.78
N LEU A 11 11.97 -17.13 -5.63
CA LEU A 11 12.45 -16.62 -4.36
C LEU A 11 11.30 -16.45 -3.37
N PHE A 12 10.16 -15.88 -3.82
CA PHE A 12 8.96 -15.73 -3.00
C PHE A 12 8.39 -17.09 -2.57
N ARG A 13 8.26 -18.06 -3.49
CA ARG A 13 7.80 -19.44 -3.17
C ARG A 13 8.73 -20.17 -2.20
N ARG A 14 10.02 -19.90 -2.25
CA ARG A 14 11.00 -20.53 -1.33
C ARG A 14 10.90 -19.96 0.09
N ILE A 15 10.49 -18.71 0.22
CA ILE A 15 10.29 -18.02 1.52
C ILE A 15 8.92 -18.37 2.11
N HIS A 16 7.89 -18.58 1.26
CA HIS A 16 6.53 -18.89 1.66
C HIS A 16 6.18 -20.31 1.21
N SER A 17 6.29 -21.27 2.14
CA SER A 17 6.03 -22.71 1.89
C SER A 17 4.55 -23.04 1.61
N GLU A 18 3.65 -22.06 1.68
CA GLU A 18 2.23 -22.25 1.41
C GLU A 18 1.94 -22.18 -0.09
N VAL A 19 1.14 -23.13 -0.58
CA VAL A 19 0.62 -23.08 -1.96
C VAL A 19 -0.42 -21.97 -2.03
N LEU A 20 -0.08 -20.86 -2.70
CA LEU A 20 -1.04 -19.79 -2.95
C LEU A 20 -2.09 -20.28 -3.96
N VAL A 21 -3.36 -20.22 -3.56
CA VAL A 21 -4.50 -20.54 -4.41
C VAL A 21 -5.21 -19.24 -4.77
N TYR A 22 -5.39 -18.98 -6.06
CA TYR A 22 -6.12 -17.84 -6.58
C TYR A 22 -7.27 -18.27 -7.50
N PRO A 23 -8.35 -17.49 -7.61
CA PRO A 23 -8.64 -16.30 -6.81
C PRO A 23 -8.90 -16.64 -5.34
N ARG A 24 -8.57 -15.73 -4.43
CA ARG A 24 -8.77 -15.90 -2.98
C ARG A 24 -9.73 -14.83 -2.46
N ILE A 25 -10.82 -15.24 -1.83
CA ILE A 25 -11.66 -14.32 -1.04
C ILE A 25 -10.98 -14.11 0.29
N LEU A 26 -10.63 -12.86 0.60
CA LEU A 26 -10.00 -12.50 1.87
C LEU A 26 -11.03 -12.51 2.99
N THR A 27 -10.68 -13.08 4.13
CA THR A 27 -11.48 -13.01 5.35
C THR A 27 -11.19 -11.74 6.14
N ILE A 28 -12.03 -11.41 7.12
CA ILE A 28 -11.75 -10.27 8.01
C ILE A 28 -10.44 -10.48 8.81
N ASN A 29 -10.10 -11.73 9.15
CA ASN A 29 -8.83 -12.05 9.80
C ASN A 29 -7.63 -11.78 8.87
N ASP A 30 -7.77 -12.03 7.56
CA ASP A 30 -6.75 -11.66 6.58
C ASP A 30 -6.57 -10.14 6.51
N ILE A 31 -7.66 -9.37 6.58
CA ILE A 31 -7.61 -7.90 6.59
C ILE A 31 -6.94 -7.37 7.87
N GLU A 32 -7.21 -7.97 9.02
CA GLU A 32 -6.55 -7.63 10.28
C GLU A 32 -5.05 -7.94 10.24
N ALA A 33 -4.69 -9.10 9.74
CA ALA A 33 -3.31 -9.49 9.52
C ALA A 33 -2.62 -8.56 8.51
N LEU A 34 -3.28 -8.26 7.38
CA LEU A 34 -2.79 -7.29 6.40
C LEU A 34 -2.48 -5.93 7.03
N ALA A 35 -3.40 -5.40 7.86
CA ALA A 35 -3.19 -4.10 8.50
C ALA A 35 -1.95 -4.10 9.39
N LEU A 36 -1.69 -5.18 10.14
CA LEU A 36 -0.47 -5.32 10.94
C LEU A 36 0.78 -5.42 10.06
N GLY A 37 0.77 -6.28 9.04
CA GLY A 37 1.90 -6.44 8.14
C GLY A 37 2.20 -5.20 7.32
N ALA A 38 1.17 -4.51 6.84
CA ALA A 38 1.30 -3.22 6.17
C ALA A 38 1.91 -2.15 7.09
N TRP A 39 1.59 -2.17 8.38
CA TRP A 39 2.20 -1.26 9.35
C TRP A 39 3.70 -1.53 9.50
N ILE A 40 4.09 -2.82 9.58
CA ILE A 40 5.51 -3.23 9.62
C ILE A 40 6.23 -2.76 8.36
N LEU A 41 5.69 -3.07 7.16
CA LEU A 41 6.27 -2.68 5.87
C LEU A 41 6.25 -1.16 5.64
N GLY A 42 5.34 -0.45 6.31
CA GLY A 42 5.24 1.00 6.27
C GLY A 42 6.37 1.72 6.97
N THR A 43 6.90 1.15 8.07
CA THR A 43 7.98 1.75 8.87
C THR A 43 7.73 3.24 9.21
N GLY A 44 6.46 3.59 9.48
CA GLY A 44 6.02 4.96 9.76
C GLY A 44 5.49 5.73 8.53
N GLY A 45 5.70 5.23 7.30
CA GLY A 45 5.16 5.78 6.06
C GLY A 45 3.80 5.18 5.67
N GLY A 46 3.19 5.72 4.60
CA GLY A 46 1.91 5.24 4.06
C GLY A 46 0.67 5.54 4.92
N GLY A 47 0.83 6.22 6.05
CA GLY A 47 -0.23 6.52 7.02
C GLY A 47 -0.62 5.32 7.89
N THR A 48 -1.43 5.58 8.94
CA THR A 48 -1.91 4.49 9.81
C THR A 48 -2.94 3.61 9.09
N PRO A 49 -2.83 2.28 9.14
CA PRO A 49 -3.85 1.38 8.60
C PRO A 49 -5.10 1.29 9.50
N TYR A 50 -5.06 1.78 10.74
CA TYR A 50 -6.11 1.56 11.74
C TYR A 50 -7.49 2.04 11.30
N HIS A 51 -7.61 3.29 10.82
CA HIS A 51 -8.91 3.82 10.38
C HIS A 51 -9.48 3.05 9.20
N ARG A 52 -8.61 2.61 8.26
CA ARG A 52 -9.05 1.80 7.13
C ARG A 52 -9.48 0.40 7.56
N LEU A 53 -8.79 -0.17 8.54
CA LEU A 53 -9.21 -1.44 9.14
C LEU A 53 -10.62 -1.32 9.76
N LEU A 54 -10.93 -0.22 10.47
CA LEU A 54 -12.27 0.01 11.00
C LEU A 54 -13.32 0.09 9.87
N ASN A 55 -13.04 0.83 8.80
CA ASN A 55 -13.92 0.89 7.64
C ASN A 55 -14.10 -0.50 6.99
N MET A 56 -13.02 -1.27 6.86
CA MET A 56 -13.10 -2.65 6.33
C MET A 56 -13.99 -3.55 7.19
N ARG A 57 -13.90 -3.44 8.52
CA ARG A 57 -14.78 -4.20 9.43
C ARG A 57 -16.26 -3.87 9.18
N GLU A 58 -16.60 -2.60 8.98
CA GLU A 58 -18.00 -2.20 8.69
C GLU A 58 -18.44 -2.68 7.30
N LEU A 59 -17.57 -2.61 6.29
CA LEU A 59 -17.86 -3.15 4.95
C LEU A 59 -18.12 -4.67 5.01
N TYR A 60 -17.30 -5.43 5.75
CA TYR A 60 -17.49 -6.88 5.91
C TYR A 60 -18.77 -7.22 6.69
N LYS A 61 -19.12 -6.45 7.72
CA LYS A 61 -20.42 -6.58 8.41
C LYS A 61 -21.60 -6.31 7.47
N ALA A 62 -21.42 -5.41 6.49
CA ALA A 62 -22.40 -5.14 5.45
C ALA A 62 -22.43 -6.17 4.31
N GLY A 63 -21.69 -7.29 4.46
CA GLY A 63 -21.64 -8.38 3.47
C GLY A 63 -20.76 -8.08 2.25
N ARG A 64 -19.86 -7.11 2.34
CA ARG A 64 -18.90 -6.85 1.26
C ARG A 64 -17.70 -7.80 1.39
N GLU A 65 -17.12 -8.17 0.26
CA GLU A 65 -15.98 -9.08 0.16
C GLU A 65 -14.89 -8.50 -0.72
N VAL A 66 -13.67 -8.99 -0.57
CA VAL A 66 -12.52 -8.66 -1.41
C VAL A 66 -11.96 -9.92 -2.02
N THR A 67 -11.84 -9.93 -3.34
CA THR A 67 -11.18 -11.01 -4.09
C THR A 67 -9.76 -10.60 -4.43
N LEU A 68 -8.78 -11.36 -3.96
CA LEU A 68 -7.37 -11.23 -4.33
C LEU A 68 -7.06 -12.14 -5.51
N ILE A 69 -6.39 -11.60 -6.54
CA ILE A 69 -6.04 -12.33 -7.76
C ILE A 69 -4.53 -12.41 -7.98
N ASP A 70 -4.12 -13.50 -8.65
CA ASP A 70 -2.72 -13.72 -9.03
C ASP A 70 -2.28 -12.68 -10.08
N PRO A 71 -1.22 -11.89 -9.82
CA PRO A 71 -0.68 -10.98 -10.81
C PRO A 71 -0.23 -11.70 -12.09
N MET A 72 0.24 -12.94 -11.99
CA MET A 72 0.66 -13.73 -13.16
C MET A 72 -0.52 -14.22 -14.01
N GLY A 73 -1.73 -14.27 -13.43
CA GLY A 73 -2.97 -14.61 -14.13
C GLY A 73 -3.63 -13.45 -14.91
N LEU A 74 -3.13 -12.23 -14.79
CA LEU A 74 -3.66 -11.08 -15.53
C LEU A 74 -3.49 -11.28 -17.04
N ALA A 75 -4.49 -10.89 -17.84
CA ALA A 75 -4.29 -10.67 -19.28
C ALA A 75 -3.26 -9.56 -19.49
N ASP A 76 -2.45 -9.65 -20.53
CA ASP A 76 -1.37 -8.67 -20.78
C ASP A 76 -1.90 -7.25 -21.01
N ASP A 77 -3.08 -7.13 -21.60
CA ASP A 77 -3.80 -5.89 -21.92
C ASP A 77 -4.83 -5.47 -20.84
N ALA A 78 -4.95 -6.25 -19.76
CA ALA A 78 -5.80 -5.87 -18.62
C ALA A 78 -5.39 -4.49 -18.09
N LEU A 79 -6.37 -3.63 -17.82
CA LEU A 79 -6.14 -2.29 -17.30
C LEU A 79 -6.25 -2.31 -15.76
N VAL A 80 -5.15 -2.01 -15.07
CA VAL A 80 -5.06 -2.03 -13.61
C VAL A 80 -4.96 -0.61 -13.06
N ALA A 81 -5.88 -0.26 -12.15
CA ALA A 81 -5.84 1.00 -11.41
C ALA A 81 -4.82 0.92 -10.26
N VAL A 82 -3.93 1.89 -10.18
CA VAL A 82 -2.93 1.99 -9.10
C VAL A 82 -3.41 3.03 -8.10
N LEU A 83 -3.81 2.58 -6.91
CA LEU A 83 -4.50 3.38 -5.90
C LEU A 83 -3.61 3.68 -4.70
N SER A 84 -3.75 4.88 -4.16
CA SER A 84 -3.12 5.29 -2.90
C SER A 84 -3.81 6.51 -2.30
N ASN A 85 -3.47 6.84 -1.06
CA ASN A 85 -3.68 8.20 -0.55
C ASN A 85 -2.38 8.99 -0.63
N MET A 86 -2.53 10.29 -0.82
CA MET A 86 -1.44 11.25 -0.78
C MET A 86 -1.74 12.29 0.31
N GLY A 87 -0.71 12.78 0.97
CA GLY A 87 -0.83 13.88 1.92
C GLY A 87 -0.08 13.66 3.23
N ALA A 88 -0.30 14.55 4.19
CA ALA A 88 0.33 14.51 5.51
C ALA A 88 -0.44 13.53 6.43
N PRO A 89 0.21 12.49 6.98
CA PRO A 89 -0.45 11.48 7.82
C PRO A 89 -1.16 12.06 9.05
N LEU A 90 -0.67 13.15 9.63
CA LEU A 90 -1.29 13.82 10.79
C LEU A 90 -2.66 14.40 10.46
N VAL A 91 -2.85 14.95 9.27
CA VAL A 91 -4.14 15.50 8.83
C VAL A 91 -5.23 14.43 8.78
N GLY A 92 -4.85 13.20 8.43
CA GLY A 92 -5.75 12.05 8.45
C GLY A 92 -6.25 11.65 9.85
N GLN A 93 -5.59 12.11 10.92
CA GLN A 93 -6.02 11.87 12.31
C GLN A 93 -7.07 12.89 12.77
N GLU A 94 -7.12 14.06 12.14
CA GLU A 94 -8.04 15.14 12.47
C GLU A 94 -9.37 15.05 11.69
N ARG A 95 -9.47 14.13 10.73
CA ARG A 95 -10.64 13.99 9.87
C ARG A 95 -11.21 12.58 9.94
N LEU A 96 -12.52 12.49 10.14
CA LEU A 96 -13.25 11.25 9.87
C LEU A 96 -13.22 11.03 8.34
N ALA A 97 -12.65 9.91 7.93
CA ALA A 97 -12.62 9.55 6.53
C ALA A 97 -13.96 8.93 6.15
N ASP A 98 -14.72 9.62 5.30
CA ASP A 98 -15.80 8.98 4.55
C ASP A 98 -15.16 8.00 3.55
N PRO A 99 -15.47 6.70 3.61
CA PRO A 99 -14.89 5.74 2.69
C PRO A 99 -15.24 6.03 1.22
N ASP A 100 -16.35 6.71 0.93
CA ASP A 100 -16.80 6.98 -0.43
C ASP A 100 -15.81 7.84 -1.23
N PHE A 101 -15.11 8.78 -0.57
CA PHE A 101 -14.10 9.59 -1.27
C PHE A 101 -12.97 8.74 -1.85
N ALA A 102 -12.72 7.56 -1.31
CA ALA A 102 -11.65 6.66 -1.77
C ALA A 102 -11.90 6.13 -3.19
N THR A 103 -13.16 6.03 -3.61
CA THR A 103 -13.55 5.52 -4.93
C THR A 103 -13.55 6.61 -6.01
N LYS A 104 -13.61 7.89 -5.64
CA LYS A 104 -13.76 9.01 -6.58
C LYS A 104 -12.64 9.07 -7.62
N PRO A 105 -11.33 9.06 -7.27
CA PRO A 105 -10.29 9.15 -8.28
C PRO A 105 -10.24 7.96 -9.23
N LEU A 106 -10.72 6.78 -8.81
CA LEU A 106 -10.91 5.63 -9.69
C LEU A 106 -11.97 5.95 -10.77
N ARG A 107 -13.14 6.45 -10.35
CA ARG A 107 -14.24 6.82 -11.25
C ARG A 107 -13.87 7.97 -12.16
N THR A 108 -13.26 9.02 -11.61
CA THR A 108 -12.74 10.17 -12.39
C THR A 108 -11.75 9.72 -13.47
N MET A 109 -10.90 8.73 -13.15
CA MET A 109 -9.95 8.16 -14.12
C MET A 109 -10.67 7.35 -15.19
N GLU A 110 -11.67 6.54 -14.83
CA GLU A 110 -12.48 5.78 -15.78
C GLU A 110 -13.22 6.70 -16.77
N ASP A 111 -13.82 7.77 -16.25
CA ASP A 111 -14.53 8.76 -17.06
C ASP A 111 -13.57 9.49 -18.01
N TYR A 112 -12.37 9.84 -17.52
CA TYR A 112 -11.33 10.46 -18.34
C TYR A 112 -10.82 9.52 -19.46
N LEU A 113 -10.66 8.24 -19.15
CA LEU A 113 -10.17 7.24 -20.12
C LEU A 113 -11.28 6.73 -21.07
N GLY A 114 -12.56 6.92 -20.71
CA GLY A 114 -13.69 6.33 -21.41
C GLY A 114 -13.73 4.78 -21.32
N ARG A 115 -13.06 4.21 -20.30
CA ARG A 115 -12.91 2.76 -20.10
C ARG A 115 -12.90 2.39 -18.62
N LYS A 116 -13.55 1.26 -18.27
CA LYS A 116 -13.48 0.66 -16.93
C LYS A 116 -12.17 -0.08 -16.72
N PHE A 117 -11.77 -0.19 -15.46
CA PHE A 117 -10.64 -1.02 -15.06
C PHE A 117 -11.03 -2.50 -14.99
N ASP A 118 -10.04 -3.38 -15.10
CA ASP A 118 -10.21 -4.82 -14.93
C ASP A 118 -9.87 -5.25 -13.50
N ALA A 119 -8.99 -4.50 -12.82
CA ALA A 119 -8.57 -4.74 -11.45
C ALA A 119 -8.00 -3.48 -10.79
N VAL A 120 -7.84 -3.53 -9.47
CA VAL A 120 -7.17 -2.48 -8.68
C VAL A 120 -5.91 -3.04 -8.01
N MET A 121 -4.93 -2.18 -7.74
CA MET A 121 -3.66 -2.53 -7.12
C MET A 121 -3.19 -1.40 -6.19
N SER A 122 -2.43 -1.74 -5.15
CA SER A 122 -1.78 -0.72 -4.32
C SER A 122 -0.61 -0.04 -5.05
N LEU A 123 -0.43 1.26 -4.83
CA LEU A 123 0.83 1.92 -5.17
C LEU A 123 1.96 1.41 -4.28
N GLU A 124 1.68 1.30 -2.98
CA GLU A 124 2.62 0.85 -1.95
C GLU A 124 1.91 -0.02 -0.91
N ILE A 125 2.49 -1.14 -0.54
CA ILE A 125 1.92 -2.05 0.46
C ILE A 125 2.06 -1.51 1.88
N GLY A 126 2.95 -0.55 2.13
CA GLY A 126 3.24 -0.02 3.45
C GLY A 126 2.15 0.90 3.99
N GLY A 127 1.84 0.75 5.29
CA GLY A 127 0.90 1.60 6.00
C GLY A 127 -0.55 1.45 5.54
N GLY A 128 -1.33 2.51 5.72
CA GLY A 128 -2.74 2.54 5.29
C GLY A 128 -2.94 2.38 3.79
N ASN A 129 -1.93 2.70 2.98
CA ASN A 129 -2.00 2.52 1.53
C ASN A 129 -2.06 1.05 1.12
N GLY A 130 -1.54 0.12 1.92
CA GLY A 130 -1.72 -1.32 1.70
C GLY A 130 -3.16 -1.80 1.87
N VAL A 131 -3.97 -1.13 2.70
CA VAL A 131 -5.39 -1.46 2.93
C VAL A 131 -6.31 -0.68 1.98
N HIS A 132 -5.87 0.48 1.48
CA HIS A 132 -6.70 1.39 0.68
C HIS A 132 -7.32 0.75 -0.57
N PRO A 133 -6.58 0.03 -1.45
CA PRO A 133 -7.20 -0.59 -2.63
C PRO A 133 -8.20 -1.69 -2.27
N LEU A 134 -8.03 -2.38 -1.13
CA LEU A 134 -8.98 -3.39 -0.68
C LEU A 134 -10.31 -2.75 -0.26
N MET A 135 -10.24 -1.56 0.37
CA MET A 135 -11.44 -0.80 0.72
C MET A 135 -12.19 -0.36 -0.56
N VAL A 136 -11.47 0.16 -1.56
CA VAL A 136 -12.05 0.50 -2.87
C VAL A 136 -12.66 -0.75 -3.54
N ALA A 137 -11.95 -1.88 -3.51
CA ALA A 137 -12.43 -3.16 -4.06
C ALA A 137 -13.73 -3.63 -3.39
N ALA A 138 -13.80 -3.61 -2.05
CA ALA A 138 -15.01 -3.98 -1.30
C ALA A 138 -16.23 -3.09 -1.67
N MET A 139 -15.98 -1.83 -2.03
CA MET A 139 -17.04 -0.88 -2.40
C MET A 139 -17.45 -0.97 -3.88
N THR A 140 -16.53 -1.38 -4.76
CA THR A 140 -16.73 -1.34 -6.21
C THR A 140 -16.90 -2.72 -6.85
N GLY A 141 -16.47 -3.79 -6.17
CA GLY A 141 -16.47 -5.16 -6.69
C GLY A 141 -15.27 -5.50 -7.58
N TYR A 142 -14.32 -4.58 -7.79
CA TYR A 142 -13.09 -4.90 -8.54
C TYR A 142 -12.21 -5.90 -7.78
N PRO A 143 -11.58 -6.87 -8.45
CA PRO A 143 -10.58 -7.71 -7.82
C PRO A 143 -9.31 -6.90 -7.51
N VAL A 144 -8.61 -7.30 -6.44
CA VAL A 144 -7.31 -6.73 -6.06
C VAL A 144 -6.19 -7.61 -6.61
N VAL A 145 -5.25 -7.01 -7.31
CA VAL A 145 -4.03 -7.71 -7.76
C VAL A 145 -3.08 -7.83 -6.57
N ASP A 146 -2.55 -9.02 -6.31
CA ASP A 146 -1.57 -9.27 -5.26
C ASP A 146 -0.19 -8.74 -5.65
N ALA A 147 -0.08 -7.42 -5.76
CA ALA A 147 1.14 -6.72 -6.10
C ALA A 147 1.06 -5.25 -5.64
N ASP A 148 2.20 -4.60 -5.61
CA ASP A 148 2.34 -3.16 -5.50
C ASP A 148 3.50 -2.65 -6.36
N THR A 149 3.95 -1.42 -6.15
CA THR A 149 5.06 -0.84 -6.92
C THR A 149 6.25 -0.42 -6.05
N MET A 150 6.22 -0.71 -4.75
CA MET A 150 7.26 -0.27 -3.81
C MET A 150 7.75 -1.37 -2.85
N GLY A 151 6.94 -2.40 -2.56
CA GLY A 151 7.24 -3.44 -1.58
C GLY A 151 7.24 -2.97 -0.13
N ARG A 152 7.07 -1.67 0.10
CA ARG A 152 7.02 -0.97 1.39
C ARG A 152 6.48 0.45 1.17
N ALA A 153 6.57 1.33 2.17
CA ALA A 153 6.28 2.76 1.98
C ALA A 153 7.52 3.54 1.58
N TYR A 154 7.36 4.47 0.63
CA TYR A 154 8.36 5.45 0.23
C TYR A 154 7.70 6.84 0.08
N PRO A 155 8.45 7.94 0.31
CA PRO A 155 7.86 9.27 0.37
C PRO A 155 7.36 9.82 -0.97
N GLU A 156 7.91 9.38 -2.11
CA GLU A 156 7.64 10.00 -3.41
C GLU A 156 7.44 8.97 -4.53
N ALA A 157 6.53 9.28 -5.47
CA ALA A 157 6.11 8.36 -6.53
C ALA A 157 7.22 8.00 -7.54
N GLN A 158 8.27 8.81 -7.68
CA GLN A 158 9.43 8.46 -8.52
C GLN A 158 10.27 7.31 -7.95
N MET A 159 10.00 6.89 -6.70
CA MET A 159 10.67 5.76 -6.05
C MET A 159 9.97 4.41 -6.32
N THR A 160 8.91 4.41 -7.12
CA THR A 160 8.22 3.17 -7.53
C THR A 160 9.05 2.36 -8.52
N SER A 161 8.88 1.05 -8.50
CA SER A 161 9.53 0.14 -9.46
C SER A 161 9.18 0.47 -10.92
N VAL A 162 7.95 0.92 -11.17
CA VAL A 162 7.49 1.37 -12.49
C VAL A 162 8.15 2.68 -12.93
N ALA A 163 8.48 3.58 -12.00
CA ALA A 163 9.23 4.79 -12.29
C ALA A 163 10.70 4.46 -12.60
N VAL A 164 11.31 3.54 -11.84
CA VAL A 164 12.66 3.04 -12.10
C VAL A 164 12.75 2.35 -13.47
N ALA A 165 11.69 1.65 -13.87
CA ALA A 165 11.58 1.04 -15.21
C ALA A 165 11.32 2.04 -16.35
N GLY A 166 11.16 3.34 -16.03
CA GLY A 166 10.93 4.38 -17.03
C GLY A 166 9.53 4.41 -17.63
N LEU A 167 8.55 3.76 -16.97
CA LEU A 167 7.17 3.75 -17.45
C LEU A 167 6.51 5.12 -17.31
N GLN A 168 5.41 5.33 -18.05
CA GLN A 168 4.68 6.59 -18.08
C GLN A 168 4.13 6.96 -16.70
N CYS A 169 4.24 8.26 -16.31
CA CYS A 169 3.80 8.78 -15.01
C CYS A 169 2.39 9.39 -15.02
N TYR A 170 1.68 9.37 -16.13
CA TYR A 170 0.39 10.04 -16.32
C TYR A 170 -0.61 9.12 -17.06
N PRO A 171 -1.92 9.43 -17.03
CA PRO A 171 -2.58 10.47 -16.24
C PRO A 171 -2.58 10.16 -14.74
N LEU A 172 -2.94 11.16 -13.90
CA LEU A 172 -3.18 10.99 -12.48
C LEU A 172 -4.50 11.67 -12.11
N ALA A 173 -5.36 10.97 -11.38
CA ALA A 173 -6.55 11.54 -10.76
C ALA A 173 -6.35 11.65 -9.24
N LEU A 174 -6.87 12.71 -8.63
CA LEU A 174 -6.99 12.85 -7.19
C LEU A 174 -8.35 13.44 -6.82
N ALA A 175 -8.85 13.06 -5.65
CA ALA A 175 -10.07 13.62 -5.09
C ALA A 175 -9.95 13.79 -3.58
N ASP A 176 -10.59 14.84 -3.04
CA ASP A 176 -10.71 15.08 -1.60
C ASP A 176 -12.10 14.72 -1.07
N ILE A 177 -12.30 14.90 0.24
CA ILE A 177 -13.58 14.63 0.92
C ILE A 177 -14.66 15.68 0.66
N ARG A 178 -14.34 16.80 -0.03
CA ARG A 178 -15.24 17.90 -0.35
C ARG A 178 -15.68 17.89 -1.81
N ASP A 179 -15.53 16.74 -2.49
CA ASP A 179 -15.87 16.58 -3.91
C ASP A 179 -15.00 17.40 -4.88
N ASN A 180 -13.83 17.87 -4.45
CA ASN A 180 -12.87 18.41 -5.40
C ASN A 180 -12.17 17.27 -6.12
N GLU A 181 -12.28 17.24 -7.44
CA GLU A 181 -11.65 16.26 -8.32
C GLU A 181 -10.67 16.95 -9.25
N VAL A 182 -9.48 16.38 -9.40
CA VAL A 182 -8.41 16.91 -10.27
C VAL A 182 -7.88 15.79 -11.14
N ILE A 183 -7.80 16.05 -12.45
CA ILE A 183 -7.06 15.24 -13.40
C ILE A 183 -5.80 15.98 -13.82
N ILE A 184 -4.67 15.30 -13.78
CA ILE A 184 -3.40 15.75 -14.36
C ILE A 184 -3.14 14.88 -15.58
N PRO A 185 -3.49 15.34 -16.79
CA PRO A 185 -3.46 14.51 -17.99
C PRO A 185 -2.04 14.18 -18.45
N ARG A 186 -1.06 15.04 -18.10
CA ARG A 186 0.34 14.86 -18.50
C ARG A 186 1.30 15.59 -17.57
N ALA A 187 2.47 14.99 -17.35
CA ALA A 187 3.61 15.62 -16.72
C ALA A 187 4.90 15.19 -17.45
N ALA A 188 5.92 16.06 -17.43
CA ALA A 188 7.17 15.81 -18.15
C ALA A 188 8.01 14.67 -17.56
N SER A 189 7.80 14.35 -16.27
CA SER A 189 8.51 13.28 -15.56
C SER A 189 7.77 12.87 -14.27
N TRP A 190 8.16 11.75 -13.68
CA TRP A 190 7.68 11.31 -12.37
C TRP A 190 7.88 12.38 -11.28
N LYS A 191 9.02 13.06 -11.28
CA LYS A 191 9.31 14.13 -10.31
C LYS A 191 8.38 15.32 -10.49
N TRP A 192 8.05 15.70 -11.73
CA TRP A 192 7.07 16.75 -11.99
C TRP A 192 5.65 16.30 -11.63
N MET A 193 5.27 15.07 -11.94
CA MET A 193 3.98 14.53 -11.54
C MET A 193 3.82 14.56 -10.02
N GLU A 194 4.83 14.13 -9.27
CA GLU A 194 4.84 14.18 -7.80
C GLU A 194 4.66 15.62 -7.30
N ARG A 195 5.44 16.56 -7.80
CA ARG A 195 5.37 17.97 -7.38
C ARG A 195 4.01 18.62 -7.66
N ILE A 196 3.46 18.42 -8.85
CA ILE A 196 2.16 18.99 -9.25
C ILE A 196 1.04 18.37 -8.41
N SER A 197 0.97 17.06 -8.34
CA SER A 197 -0.10 16.36 -7.60
C SER A 197 -0.03 16.66 -6.09
N ARG A 198 1.19 16.79 -5.52
CA ARG A 198 1.34 17.12 -4.09
C ARG A 198 0.91 18.57 -3.80
N LYS A 199 1.17 19.51 -4.69
CA LYS A 199 0.66 20.88 -4.55
C LYS A 199 -0.87 20.93 -4.65
N ALA A 200 -1.46 20.21 -5.62
CA ALA A 200 -2.91 20.08 -5.71
C ALA A 200 -3.48 19.45 -4.43
N CYS A 201 -2.88 18.36 -3.92
CA CYS A 201 -3.27 17.74 -2.66
C CYS A 201 -3.18 18.71 -1.47
N THR A 202 -2.15 19.57 -1.41
CA THR A 202 -2.01 20.58 -0.35
C THR A 202 -3.14 21.59 -0.39
N GLU A 203 -3.49 22.09 -1.57
CA GLU A 203 -4.57 23.07 -1.76
C GLU A 203 -5.95 22.52 -1.38
N VAL A 204 -6.24 21.25 -1.68
CA VAL A 204 -7.49 20.62 -1.28
C VAL A 204 -7.51 20.14 0.19
N GLY A 205 -6.54 20.56 0.99
CA GLY A 205 -6.50 20.35 2.44
C GLY A 205 -5.57 19.23 2.90
N SER A 206 -4.49 18.99 2.16
CA SER A 206 -3.34 18.15 2.53
C SER A 206 -3.63 16.67 2.70
N ILE A 207 -4.77 16.16 2.21
CA ILE A 207 -5.06 14.74 2.09
C ILE A 207 -6.01 14.51 0.91
N ALA A 208 -5.68 13.58 0.04
CA ALA A 208 -6.47 13.18 -1.12
C ALA A 208 -6.31 11.68 -1.40
N SER A 209 -7.37 11.05 -1.89
CA SER A 209 -7.27 9.75 -2.56
C SER A 209 -6.75 9.95 -3.98
N THR A 210 -6.02 8.99 -4.49
CA THR A 210 -5.41 9.08 -5.83
C THR A 210 -5.54 7.80 -6.62
N CYS A 211 -5.77 7.94 -7.94
CA CYS A 211 -5.55 6.91 -8.95
C CYS A 211 -4.36 7.37 -9.81
N LYS A 212 -3.23 6.70 -9.66
CA LYS A 212 -2.00 7.00 -10.39
C LYS A 212 -2.09 6.46 -11.81
N ALA A 213 -1.07 6.73 -12.63
CA ALA A 213 -1.02 6.26 -14.01
C ALA A 213 -1.38 4.77 -14.12
N PRO A 214 -2.43 4.41 -14.85
CA PRO A 214 -2.85 3.03 -15.02
C PRO A 214 -1.75 2.14 -15.58
N ARG A 215 -1.79 0.85 -15.23
CA ARG A 215 -0.83 -0.14 -15.71
C ARG A 215 -1.54 -1.20 -16.52
N THR A 216 -0.85 -1.71 -17.53
CA THR A 216 -1.27 -2.95 -18.19
C THR A 216 -0.90 -4.16 -17.34
N GLY A 217 -1.60 -5.30 -17.53
CA GLY A 217 -1.24 -6.54 -16.87
C GLY A 217 0.20 -6.98 -17.17
N ARG A 218 0.69 -6.71 -18.39
CA ARG A 218 2.09 -6.93 -18.77
C ARG A 218 3.04 -6.07 -17.94
N GLU A 219 2.78 -4.77 -17.78
CA GLU A 219 3.61 -3.87 -16.98
C GLU A 219 3.62 -4.27 -15.50
N VAL A 220 2.49 -4.75 -14.97
CA VAL A 220 2.43 -5.27 -13.59
C VAL A 220 3.31 -6.50 -13.43
N LYS A 221 3.22 -7.47 -14.34
CA LYS A 221 4.04 -8.70 -14.30
C LYS A 221 5.53 -8.41 -14.43
N ASP A 222 5.91 -7.50 -15.31
CA ASP A 222 7.32 -7.23 -15.62
C ASP A 222 7.97 -6.29 -14.60
N HIS A 223 7.22 -5.35 -14.02
CA HIS A 223 7.76 -4.25 -13.22
C HIS A 223 7.13 -4.08 -11.83
N GLY A 224 6.02 -4.74 -11.52
CA GLY A 224 5.43 -4.75 -10.17
C GLY A 224 6.30 -5.51 -9.17
N ILE A 225 6.06 -5.25 -7.89
CA ILE A 225 6.55 -6.07 -6.79
C ILE A 225 5.42 -7.05 -6.45
N LEU A 226 5.60 -8.31 -6.86
CA LEU A 226 4.52 -9.30 -6.84
C LEU A 226 4.36 -9.91 -5.45
N TYR A 227 3.12 -10.29 -5.10
CA TYR A 227 2.72 -11.00 -3.87
C TYR A 227 2.91 -10.22 -2.57
N THR A 228 2.93 -8.90 -2.64
CA THR A 228 3.18 -8.04 -1.46
C THR A 228 2.00 -8.00 -0.50
N THR A 229 0.76 -8.14 -0.99
CA THR A 229 -0.43 -8.28 -0.12
C THR A 229 -0.36 -9.57 0.69
N THR A 230 -0.04 -10.69 0.05
CA THR A 230 0.18 -11.98 0.74
C THR A 230 1.35 -11.91 1.71
N GLN A 231 2.45 -11.24 1.36
CA GLN A 231 3.57 -11.03 2.27
C GLN A 231 3.16 -10.25 3.52
N ALA A 232 2.40 -9.17 3.36
CA ALA A 232 1.91 -8.38 4.49
C ALA A 232 0.96 -9.20 5.38
N ILE A 233 0.02 -9.95 4.80
CA ILE A 233 -0.85 -10.86 5.54
C ILE A 233 -0.01 -11.87 6.35
N SER A 234 0.99 -12.47 5.73
CA SER A 234 1.87 -13.45 6.35
C SER A 234 2.66 -12.89 7.54
N LEU A 235 3.20 -11.67 7.42
CA LEU A 235 3.86 -10.96 8.53
C LEU A 235 2.88 -10.66 9.67
N GLY A 236 1.69 -10.19 9.35
CA GLY A 236 0.65 -9.92 10.34
C GLY A 236 0.19 -11.18 11.08
N CYS A 237 -0.03 -12.28 10.36
CA CYS A 237 -0.36 -13.59 10.96
C CYS A 237 0.73 -14.06 11.93
N ALA A 238 2.02 -13.88 11.57
CA ALA A 238 3.13 -14.24 12.45
C ALA A 238 3.09 -13.46 13.77
N VAL A 239 2.81 -12.16 13.71
CA VAL A 239 2.66 -11.31 14.90
C VAL A 239 1.45 -11.72 15.75
N MET A 240 0.31 -11.96 15.10
CA MET A 240 -0.92 -12.38 15.80
C MET A 240 -0.72 -13.70 16.51
N GLU A 241 -0.09 -14.66 15.86
CA GLU A 241 0.21 -15.97 16.43
C GLU A 241 1.19 -15.86 17.60
N ALA A 242 2.30 -15.13 17.43
CA ALA A 242 3.27 -14.92 18.49
C ALA A 242 2.61 -14.32 19.75
N ARG A 243 1.73 -13.33 19.58
CA ARG A 243 0.96 -12.75 20.69
C ARG A 243 0.00 -13.75 21.33
N ARG A 244 -0.67 -14.59 20.52
CA ARG A 244 -1.60 -15.61 21.00
C ARG A 244 -0.92 -16.66 21.87
N VAL A 245 0.31 -17.07 21.51
CA VAL A 245 1.09 -18.09 22.24
C VAL A 245 2.11 -17.48 23.21
N HIS A 246 2.07 -16.16 23.43
CA HIS A 246 2.95 -15.42 24.33
C HIS A 246 4.45 -15.58 24.05
N THR A 247 4.83 -15.63 22.75
CA THR A 247 6.23 -15.58 22.30
C THR A 247 6.61 -14.18 21.78
N ASP A 248 7.89 -13.96 21.45
CA ASP A 248 8.38 -12.67 20.98
C ASP A 248 7.86 -12.35 19.56
N PRO A 249 6.97 -11.35 19.39
CA PRO A 249 6.45 -10.96 18.09
C PRO A 249 7.52 -10.32 17.18
N VAL A 250 8.59 -9.73 17.75
CA VAL A 250 9.69 -9.16 16.95
C VAL A 250 10.50 -10.28 16.31
N GLN A 251 10.77 -11.35 17.09
CA GLN A 251 11.46 -12.53 16.57
C GLN A 251 10.63 -13.21 15.45
N ALA A 252 9.31 -13.30 15.64
CA ALA A 252 8.42 -13.83 14.61
C ALA A 252 8.45 -13.02 13.29
N ILE A 253 8.55 -11.67 13.38
CA ILE A 253 8.73 -10.79 12.22
C ILE A 253 10.09 -11.06 11.54
N VAL A 254 11.16 -11.16 12.32
CA VAL A 254 12.52 -11.41 11.80
C VAL A 254 12.58 -12.73 11.03
N GLU A 255 12.03 -13.81 11.60
CA GLU A 255 12.00 -15.12 10.97
C GLU A 255 11.13 -15.15 9.72
N LYS A 256 9.89 -14.63 9.82
CA LYS A 256 8.94 -14.64 8.69
C LYS A 256 9.36 -13.71 7.56
N GLY A 257 9.95 -12.56 7.87
CA GLY A 257 10.42 -11.57 6.91
C GLY A 257 11.83 -11.82 6.39
N VAL A 258 12.49 -12.90 6.83
CA VAL A 258 13.93 -13.16 6.53
C VAL A 258 14.77 -11.93 6.87
N GLY A 259 14.50 -11.36 8.04
CA GLY A 259 15.12 -10.13 8.52
C GLY A 259 16.35 -10.37 9.39
N LEU A 260 16.96 -9.28 9.81
CA LEU A 260 18.05 -9.27 10.78
C LEU A 260 17.71 -8.32 11.93
N ARG A 261 17.82 -8.81 13.16
CA ARG A 261 17.67 -7.99 14.36
C ARG A 261 18.97 -7.22 14.61
N LEU A 262 18.93 -5.90 14.41
CA LEU A 262 20.12 -5.05 14.50
C LEU A 262 20.33 -4.47 15.90
N PHE A 263 19.24 -4.19 16.63
CA PHE A 263 19.29 -3.46 17.89
C PHE A 263 18.14 -3.84 18.81
N ASP A 264 18.40 -3.94 20.11
CA ASP A 264 17.43 -4.13 21.17
C ASP A 264 17.44 -2.93 22.13
N GLY A 265 16.31 -2.21 22.22
CA GLY A 265 16.24 -1.02 23.02
C GLY A 265 14.83 -0.50 23.26
N LYS A 266 14.72 0.47 24.17
CA LYS A 266 13.49 1.17 24.52
C LYS A 266 13.45 2.51 23.79
N VAL A 267 12.34 2.80 23.12
CA VAL A 267 12.08 4.14 22.59
C VAL A 267 11.83 5.09 23.76
N VAL A 268 12.72 6.07 23.93
CA VAL A 268 12.68 7.02 25.03
C VAL A 268 12.23 8.41 24.62
N ASP A 269 12.34 8.73 23.31
CA ASP A 269 11.88 10.00 22.76
C ASP A 269 11.46 9.84 21.30
N VAL A 270 10.42 10.58 20.90
CA VAL A 270 9.93 10.63 19.51
C VAL A 270 9.54 12.05 19.15
N GLU A 271 10.29 12.67 18.26
CA GLU A 271 9.97 13.98 17.70
C GLU A 271 9.32 13.83 16.33
N ARG A 272 8.25 14.59 16.06
CA ARG A 272 7.52 14.58 14.77
C ARG A 272 7.18 16.00 14.34
N ARG A 273 7.47 16.34 13.09
CA ARG A 273 7.15 17.65 12.50
C ARG A 273 6.55 17.48 11.12
N ALA A 274 5.41 18.11 10.87
CA ALA A 274 4.84 18.19 9.52
C ALA A 274 5.54 19.33 8.76
N THR A 275 6.15 19.03 7.62
CA THR A 275 6.87 20.00 6.79
C THR A 275 6.65 19.66 5.32
N GLU A 276 6.20 20.64 4.53
CA GLU A 276 6.04 20.53 3.07
C GLU A 276 5.23 19.29 2.60
N GLY A 277 4.18 18.94 3.34
CA GLY A 277 3.33 17.79 3.01
C GLY A 277 3.90 16.43 3.42
N PHE A 278 5.00 16.41 4.19
CA PHE A 278 5.60 15.21 4.76
C PHE A 278 5.62 15.27 6.29
N LEU A 279 5.65 14.08 6.89
CA LEU A 279 5.97 13.93 8.31
C LEU A 279 7.45 13.57 8.42
N ARG A 280 8.25 14.44 9.05
CA ARG A 280 9.65 14.19 9.39
C ARG A 280 9.78 14.03 10.91
N GLY A 281 10.75 13.23 11.34
CA GLY A 281 10.97 13.05 12.75
C GLY A 281 12.23 12.23 13.05
N GLN A 282 12.50 12.11 14.34
CA GLN A 282 13.53 11.23 14.88
C GLN A 282 12.97 10.46 16.08
N ALA A 283 13.52 9.29 16.32
CA ALA A 283 13.28 8.51 17.52
C ALA A 283 14.62 8.24 18.19
N ARG A 284 14.67 8.45 19.52
CA ARG A 284 15.82 8.04 20.34
C ARG A 284 15.49 6.72 21.02
N ILE A 285 16.40 5.77 20.86
CA ILE A 285 16.27 4.42 21.41
C ILE A 285 17.47 4.19 22.31
N GLU A 286 17.25 3.86 23.57
CA GLU A 286 18.29 3.47 24.52
C GLU A 286 18.38 1.95 24.56
N GLY A 287 19.58 1.42 24.32
CA GLY A 287 19.86 -0.01 24.27
C GLY A 287 19.72 -0.71 25.62
N PHE A 288 19.29 -1.97 25.60
CA PHE A 288 19.32 -2.87 26.76
C PHE A 288 19.90 -4.23 26.35
N ASP A 289 20.13 -5.09 27.33
CA ASP A 289 20.77 -6.41 27.16
C ASP A 289 22.09 -6.30 26.41
N ARG A 290 22.20 -6.93 25.24
CA ARG A 290 23.41 -6.92 24.39
C ARG A 290 23.79 -5.52 23.87
N ASP A 291 22.84 -4.62 23.76
CA ASP A 291 23.01 -3.26 23.25
C ASP A 291 23.02 -2.21 24.38
N ALA A 292 23.15 -2.64 25.65
CA ALA A 292 23.16 -1.75 26.81
C ALA A 292 24.33 -0.75 26.73
N GLY A 293 23.97 0.54 26.87
CA GLY A 293 24.95 1.65 26.80
C GLY A 293 25.15 2.24 25.40
N ALA A 294 24.40 1.75 24.40
CA ALA A 294 24.39 2.30 23.04
C ALA A 294 23.22 3.27 22.83
#